data_2f9f60355b2368dc0294f60dfaa44cf3
#
_entry.id   2f9f60355b2368dc0294f60dfaa44cf3
#
_cell.length_a   1.000
_cell.length_b   1.000
_cell.length_c   1.000
_cell.angle_alpha   90.00
_cell.angle_beta   90.00
_cell.angle_gamma   90.00
#
_symmetry.space_group_name_H-M   'P 1'
#
loop_
_entity.id
_entity.type
_entity.pdbx_description
1 polymer ?
#
loop_
_entity_poly.entity_id
_entity_poly.type
_entity_poly.pdbx_seq_one_letter_code
_entity_poly.pdbx_strand_id
1 'polypeptide(L)'
;KVTDFEFENNEIKAVICNERIETDCVILAVGHSARDLFKVLHEKGVVMEKKNFSVGVRIEHKQELINKSQYGEKTKLKLPPAEYKLAYHGENRSCYTFCMCPGGTVMASSSEENTIVTNGMSKFARDGENANSAVLVDIKTTDFNSDDVLEGMYFQKELEEKAFALGG
;
A
#
# COMPACT_ATOMS: atom_id res chain seq x y z
N LYS A 1 7.26 16.46 -13.86
CA LYS A 1 7.63 15.12 -13.46
C LYS A 1 9.15 14.98 -13.51
N VAL A 2 9.78 14.40 -12.50
CA VAL A 2 11.20 14.04 -12.53
C VAL A 2 11.36 12.84 -13.46
N THR A 3 12.36 12.91 -14.33
CA THR A 3 12.65 11.88 -15.35
C THR A 3 14.03 11.27 -15.21
N ASP A 4 15.00 11.99 -14.61
CA ASP A 4 16.37 11.50 -14.46
C ASP A 4 17.11 12.23 -13.32
N PHE A 5 18.29 11.71 -12.99
CA PHE A 5 19.25 12.28 -12.05
C PHE A 5 20.65 12.27 -12.64
N GLU A 6 21.41 13.33 -12.39
CA GLU A 6 22.84 13.40 -12.73
C GLU A 6 23.71 13.20 -11.51
N PHE A 7 24.65 12.25 -11.62
CA PHE A 7 25.64 11.97 -10.59
C PHE A 7 27.05 12.18 -11.15
N GLU A 8 27.92 12.72 -10.34
CA GLU A 8 29.36 12.82 -10.59
C GLU A 8 30.12 12.41 -9.32
N ASN A 9 31.04 11.47 -9.42
CA ASN A 9 31.80 10.91 -8.30
C ASN A 9 30.91 10.43 -7.12
N ASN A 10 29.79 9.77 -7.43
CA ASN A 10 28.76 9.32 -6.46
C ASN A 10 28.02 10.45 -5.71
N GLU A 11 28.15 11.69 -6.14
CA GLU A 11 27.40 12.82 -5.62
C GLU A 11 26.31 13.25 -6.59
N ILE A 12 25.13 13.57 -6.08
CA ILE A 12 24.06 14.16 -6.92
C ILE A 12 24.49 15.57 -7.36
N LYS A 13 24.31 15.87 -8.64
CA LYS A 13 24.60 17.20 -9.22
C LYS A 13 23.37 17.90 -9.76
N ALA A 14 22.39 17.14 -10.23
CA ALA A 14 21.15 17.72 -10.74
C ALA A 14 19.99 16.72 -10.74
N VAL A 15 18.79 17.24 -10.70
CA VAL A 15 17.52 16.56 -10.99
C VAL A 15 17.02 17.03 -12.34
N ILE A 16 16.63 16.09 -13.19
CA ILE A 16 16.09 16.37 -14.52
C ILE A 16 14.57 16.23 -14.50
N CYS A 17 13.91 17.29 -14.92
CA CYS A 17 12.47 17.28 -15.18
C CYS A 17 12.24 17.96 -16.56
N ASN A 18 11.35 18.95 -16.68
CA ASN A 18 11.26 19.78 -17.89
C ASN A 18 12.50 20.66 -18.08
N GLU A 19 13.25 20.86 -17.04
CA GLU A 19 14.51 21.61 -16.97
C GLU A 19 15.51 20.85 -16.09
N ARG A 20 16.78 21.26 -16.16
CA ARG A 20 17.85 20.75 -15.31
C ARG A 20 17.95 21.63 -14.07
N ILE A 21 17.75 21.03 -12.89
CA ILE A 21 17.81 21.71 -11.59
C ILE A 21 19.06 21.26 -10.87
N GLU A 22 20.04 22.16 -10.72
CA GLU A 22 21.26 21.90 -9.96
C GLU A 22 20.97 21.77 -8.46
N THR A 23 21.50 20.72 -7.87
CA THR A 23 21.36 20.47 -6.42
C THR A 23 22.38 19.44 -5.96
N ASP A 24 22.79 19.54 -4.72
CA ASP A 24 23.67 18.62 -4.03
C ASP A 24 22.92 17.73 -3.02
N CYS A 25 21.62 17.93 -2.87
CA CYS A 25 20.78 17.16 -1.96
C CYS A 25 19.38 16.95 -2.53
N VAL A 26 18.88 15.70 -2.46
CA VAL A 26 17.51 15.33 -2.89
C VAL A 26 16.84 14.49 -1.83
N ILE A 27 15.61 14.83 -1.49
CA ILE A 27 14.75 14.04 -0.61
C ILE A 27 13.76 13.27 -1.49
N LEU A 28 13.85 11.93 -1.48
CA LEU A 28 12.91 11.06 -2.18
C LEU A 28 11.71 10.77 -1.28
N ALA A 29 10.54 11.30 -1.65
CA ALA A 29 9.28 11.09 -0.94
C ALA A 29 8.15 10.77 -1.94
N VAL A 30 8.41 9.86 -2.87
CA VAL A 30 7.63 9.64 -4.10
C VAL A 30 6.53 8.59 -3.97
N GLY A 31 6.45 7.90 -2.83
CA GLY A 31 5.49 6.81 -2.61
C GLY A 31 5.83 5.53 -3.38
N HIS A 32 4.98 4.50 -3.22
CA HIS A 32 5.24 3.17 -3.78
C HIS A 32 5.01 3.06 -5.30
N SER A 33 4.18 3.94 -5.88
CA SER A 33 3.78 3.88 -7.30
C SER A 33 4.77 4.53 -8.26
N ALA A 34 5.83 5.16 -7.77
CA ALA A 34 6.86 5.79 -8.59
C ALA A 34 7.85 4.76 -9.16
N ARG A 35 7.32 3.70 -9.77
CA ARG A 35 8.09 2.55 -10.25
C ARG A 35 9.07 2.91 -11.36
N ASP A 36 8.71 3.85 -12.20
CA ASP A 36 9.60 4.42 -13.21
C ASP A 36 10.83 5.08 -12.59
N LEU A 37 10.65 5.83 -11.51
CA LEU A 37 11.75 6.50 -10.84
C LEU A 37 12.67 5.52 -10.11
N PHE A 38 12.13 4.46 -9.52
CA PHE A 38 12.94 3.40 -8.90
C PHE A 38 13.84 2.69 -9.93
N LYS A 39 13.34 2.48 -11.15
CA LYS A 39 14.15 1.92 -12.24
C LYS A 39 15.29 2.86 -12.63
N VAL A 40 15.00 4.15 -12.82
CA VAL A 40 16.02 5.17 -13.12
C VAL A 40 17.11 5.21 -12.04
N LEU A 41 16.72 5.22 -10.77
CA LEU A 41 17.69 5.23 -9.66
C LEU A 41 18.55 3.96 -9.64
N HIS A 42 17.95 2.80 -9.90
CA HIS A 42 18.67 1.53 -9.99
C HIS A 42 19.67 1.52 -11.17
N GLU A 43 19.25 1.96 -12.34
CA GLU A 43 20.09 2.09 -13.55
C GLU A 43 21.26 3.08 -13.34
N LYS A 44 21.08 4.12 -12.52
CA LYS A 44 22.14 5.06 -12.12
C LYS A 44 23.07 4.51 -11.04
N GLY A 45 22.87 3.29 -10.59
CA GLY A 45 23.75 2.63 -9.62
C GLY A 45 23.51 3.08 -8.17
N VAL A 46 22.36 3.70 -7.88
CA VAL A 46 21.99 4.00 -6.50
C VAL A 46 21.78 2.69 -5.73
N VAL A 47 22.46 2.55 -4.60
CA VAL A 47 22.39 1.34 -3.77
C VAL A 47 20.99 1.14 -3.24
N MET A 48 20.42 -0.01 -3.50
CA MET A 48 19.08 -0.39 -3.06
C MET A 48 19.12 -1.74 -2.34
N GLU A 49 18.19 -1.94 -1.43
CA GLU A 49 18.01 -3.19 -0.69
C GLU A 49 16.57 -3.68 -0.80
N LYS A 50 16.41 -5.00 -0.92
CA LYS A 50 15.10 -5.64 -0.77
C LYS A 50 14.59 -5.46 0.65
N LYS A 51 13.30 -5.16 0.79
CA LYS A 51 12.61 -5.11 2.08
C LYS A 51 11.38 -6.00 2.07
N ASN A 52 11.06 -6.56 3.22
CA ASN A 52 9.78 -7.25 3.42
C ASN A 52 8.63 -6.23 3.29
N PHE A 53 7.52 -6.68 2.76
CA PHE A 53 6.30 -5.89 2.65
C PHE A 53 5.07 -6.78 2.87
N SER A 54 3.88 -6.24 2.75
CA SER A 54 2.67 -7.02 2.90
C SER A 54 1.73 -6.74 1.74
N VAL A 55 1.04 -7.77 1.30
CA VAL A 55 0.01 -7.72 0.27
C VAL A 55 -1.27 -8.35 0.76
N GLY A 56 -2.39 -8.00 0.15
CA GLY A 56 -3.65 -8.61 0.50
C GLY A 56 -4.81 -7.97 -0.21
N VAL A 57 -5.98 -8.18 0.34
CA VAL A 57 -7.25 -7.69 -0.20
C VAL A 57 -7.93 -6.80 0.83
N ARG A 58 -8.81 -5.93 0.36
CA ARG A 58 -9.70 -5.20 1.25
C ARG A 58 -11.06 -5.87 1.25
N ILE A 59 -11.55 -6.16 2.46
CA ILE A 59 -12.87 -6.74 2.69
C ILE A 59 -13.82 -5.66 3.17
N GLU A 60 -15.08 -5.76 2.75
CA GLU A 60 -16.18 -4.91 3.22
C GLU A 60 -17.28 -5.79 3.85
N HIS A 61 -17.86 -5.32 4.93
CA HIS A 61 -18.89 -6.02 5.68
C HIS A 61 -19.79 -5.01 6.41
N LYS A 62 -20.93 -5.47 6.96
CA LYS A 62 -21.83 -4.61 7.72
C LYS A 62 -21.17 -4.11 9.00
N GLN A 63 -21.29 -2.80 9.27
CA GLN A 63 -20.84 -2.20 10.53
C GLN A 63 -21.57 -2.80 11.73
N GLU A 64 -22.85 -3.10 11.57
CA GLU A 64 -23.67 -3.70 12.62
C GLU A 64 -23.11 -5.04 13.14
N LEU A 65 -22.53 -5.86 12.25
CA LEU A 65 -21.88 -7.11 12.62
C LEU A 65 -20.76 -6.86 13.66
N ILE A 66 -19.96 -5.84 13.43
CA ILE A 66 -18.83 -5.50 14.32
C ILE A 66 -19.35 -4.88 15.62
N ASN A 67 -20.34 -3.99 15.54
CA ASN A 67 -20.98 -3.40 16.72
C ASN A 67 -21.54 -4.49 17.65
N LYS A 68 -22.27 -5.45 17.10
CA LYS A 68 -22.80 -6.58 17.88
C LYS A 68 -21.70 -7.46 18.48
N SER A 69 -20.66 -7.72 17.74
CA SER A 69 -19.52 -8.53 18.20
C SER A 69 -18.77 -7.86 19.36
N GLN A 70 -18.59 -6.54 19.29
CA GLN A 70 -17.80 -5.79 20.28
C GLN A 70 -18.62 -5.34 21.49
N TYR A 71 -19.87 -4.94 21.28
CA TYR A 71 -20.70 -4.33 22.31
C TYR A 71 -21.82 -5.22 22.82
N GLY A 72 -22.08 -6.33 22.13
CA GLY A 72 -23.21 -7.22 22.41
C GLY A 72 -24.53 -6.71 21.85
N GLU A 73 -25.49 -7.63 21.68
CA GLU A 73 -26.79 -7.33 21.07
C GLU A 73 -27.72 -6.45 21.94
N LYS A 74 -27.50 -6.46 23.24
CA LYS A 74 -28.42 -5.84 24.24
C LYS A 74 -27.95 -4.50 24.76
N THR A 75 -26.89 -3.92 24.22
CA THR A 75 -26.43 -2.61 24.71
C THR A 75 -27.45 -1.52 24.40
N LYS A 76 -27.80 -0.73 25.42
CA LYS A 76 -28.63 0.48 25.30
C LYS A 76 -27.81 1.76 25.23
N LEU A 77 -26.49 1.62 25.30
CA LEU A 77 -25.55 2.73 25.27
C LEU A 77 -25.38 3.23 23.83
N LYS A 78 -25.35 4.54 23.63
CA LYS A 78 -24.98 5.16 22.36
C LYS A 78 -23.45 5.17 22.28
N LEU A 79 -22.90 4.10 21.71
CA LEU A 79 -21.46 3.94 21.51
C LEU A 79 -21.05 4.35 20.09
N PRO A 80 -19.79 4.75 19.88
CA PRO A 80 -19.27 5.00 18.53
C PRO A 80 -19.25 3.69 17.72
N PRO A 81 -19.20 3.76 16.37
CA PRO A 81 -19.02 2.58 15.55
C PRO A 81 -17.79 1.77 15.99
N ALA A 82 -17.99 0.47 16.22
CA ALA A 82 -16.94 -0.40 16.71
C ALA A 82 -15.84 -0.62 15.66
N GLU A 83 -14.63 -0.78 16.13
CA GLU A 83 -13.42 -1.05 15.35
C GLU A 83 -12.83 -2.40 15.75
N TYR A 84 -11.97 -2.96 14.89
CA TYR A 84 -11.17 -4.13 15.22
C TYR A 84 -9.76 -4.01 14.68
N LYS A 85 -8.83 -4.67 15.36
CA LYS A 85 -7.46 -4.91 14.91
C LYS A 85 -7.12 -6.36 15.26
N LEU A 86 -6.92 -7.17 14.23
CA LEU A 86 -6.69 -8.60 14.37
C LEU A 86 -5.32 -8.95 13.80
N ALA A 87 -4.64 -9.90 14.42
CA ALA A 87 -3.41 -10.47 13.93
C ALA A 87 -3.42 -11.98 14.19
N TYR A 88 -2.95 -12.72 13.20
CA TYR A 88 -2.70 -14.15 13.29
C TYR A 88 -1.24 -14.42 12.96
N HIS A 89 -0.55 -15.12 13.84
CA HIS A 89 0.83 -15.54 13.65
C HIS A 89 0.86 -17.04 13.36
N GLY A 90 0.96 -17.38 12.07
CA GLY A 90 1.12 -18.76 11.63
C GLY A 90 2.60 -19.18 11.62
N GLU A 91 2.85 -20.47 11.46
CA GLU A 91 4.21 -21.01 11.40
C GLU A 91 5.03 -20.45 10.24
N ASN A 92 4.43 -20.24 9.08
CA ASN A 92 5.11 -19.78 7.88
C ASN A 92 4.92 -18.28 7.64
N ARG A 93 3.69 -17.76 7.85
CA ARG A 93 3.32 -16.37 7.56
C ARG A 93 2.39 -15.81 8.62
N SER A 94 2.50 -14.51 8.82
CA SER A 94 1.53 -13.74 9.59
C SER A 94 0.47 -13.16 8.66
N CYS A 95 -0.76 -13.07 9.18
CA CYS A 95 -1.88 -12.39 8.53
C CYS A 95 -2.48 -11.40 9.54
N TYR A 96 -2.81 -10.19 9.08
CA TYR A 96 -3.34 -9.17 9.98
C TYR A 96 -4.26 -8.19 9.26
N THR A 97 -5.13 -7.57 10.04
CA THR A 97 -5.98 -6.48 9.54
C THR A 97 -5.25 -5.16 9.63
N PHE A 98 -5.50 -4.29 8.65
CA PHE A 98 -4.87 -2.98 8.58
C PHE A 98 -5.85 -1.93 8.11
N CYS A 99 -5.74 -0.69 8.66
CA CYS A 99 -6.57 0.46 8.28
C CYS A 99 -8.07 0.12 8.24
N MET A 100 -8.62 -0.45 9.32
CA MET A 100 -10.04 -0.66 9.46
C MET A 100 -10.76 0.70 9.42
N CYS A 101 -11.81 0.80 8.62
CA CYS A 101 -12.61 2.01 8.39
C CYS A 101 -14.05 1.75 8.83
N PRO A 102 -14.43 2.11 10.08
CA PRO A 102 -15.79 1.96 10.55
C PRO A 102 -16.73 2.93 9.82
N GLY A 103 -17.94 2.47 9.51
CA GLY A 103 -18.92 3.26 8.77
C GLY A 103 -18.42 3.74 7.41
N GLY A 104 -17.55 2.97 6.77
CA GLY A 104 -16.83 3.38 5.56
C GLY A 104 -16.99 2.43 4.37
N THR A 105 -16.49 2.87 3.24
CA THR A 105 -16.54 2.16 1.95
C THR A 105 -15.15 1.90 1.41
N VAL A 106 -15.02 0.89 0.56
CA VAL A 106 -13.82 0.63 -0.23
C VAL A 106 -13.76 1.61 -1.40
N MET A 107 -12.57 2.16 -1.66
CA MET A 107 -12.32 3.12 -2.74
C MET A 107 -11.18 2.63 -3.62
N ALA A 108 -11.34 2.76 -4.94
CA ALA A 108 -10.25 2.60 -5.88
C ALA A 108 -9.26 3.77 -5.76
N SER A 109 -7.96 3.47 -5.85
CA SER A 109 -6.88 4.41 -5.55
C SER A 109 -5.66 4.16 -6.44
N SER A 110 -5.88 3.71 -7.67
CA SER A 110 -4.81 3.38 -8.62
C SER A 110 -4.06 4.61 -9.11
N SER A 111 -2.76 4.46 -9.30
CA SER A 111 -1.86 5.51 -9.82
C SER A 111 -1.30 5.20 -11.20
N GLU A 112 -1.43 3.97 -11.67
CA GLU A 112 -0.99 3.50 -12.99
C GLU A 112 -2.20 2.98 -13.79
N GLU A 113 -2.11 3.04 -15.12
CA GLU A 113 -3.13 2.48 -15.99
C GLU A 113 -3.18 0.96 -15.89
N ASN A 114 -4.37 0.38 -16.00
CA ASN A 114 -4.62 -1.05 -15.94
C ASN A 114 -4.14 -1.73 -14.65
N THR A 115 -4.06 -0.98 -13.56
CA THR A 115 -3.79 -1.51 -12.23
C THR A 115 -4.91 -1.13 -11.27
N ILE A 116 -5.08 -1.89 -10.19
CA ILE A 116 -5.97 -1.51 -9.11
C ILE A 116 -5.27 -1.63 -7.75
N VAL A 117 -5.40 -0.57 -6.98
CA VAL A 117 -5.07 -0.49 -5.56
C VAL A 117 -6.31 -0.01 -4.85
N THR A 118 -6.59 -0.53 -3.68
CA THR A 118 -7.78 -0.15 -2.90
C THR A 118 -7.39 0.53 -1.60
N ASN A 119 -8.20 1.50 -1.21
CA ASN A 119 -8.13 2.14 0.09
C ASN A 119 -9.50 2.08 0.77
N GLY A 120 -9.56 2.37 2.06
CA GLY A 120 -10.81 2.52 2.80
C GLY A 120 -11.02 3.97 3.20
N MET A 121 -12.26 4.42 3.16
CA MET A 121 -12.64 5.78 3.55
C MET A 121 -13.86 5.75 4.44
N SER A 122 -13.80 6.47 5.56
CA SER A 122 -14.95 6.76 6.40
C SER A 122 -15.30 8.24 6.32
N LYS A 123 -16.58 8.57 6.34
CA LYS A 123 -16.99 9.94 6.60
C LYS A 123 -16.64 10.34 8.05
N PHE A 124 -16.59 11.62 8.33
CA PHE A 124 -16.33 12.12 9.69
C PHE A 124 -17.29 11.54 10.73
N ALA A 125 -18.57 11.43 10.39
CA ALA A 125 -19.61 10.87 11.28
C ALA A 125 -19.48 9.35 11.47
N ARG A 126 -18.74 8.63 10.61
CA ARG A 126 -18.59 7.16 10.62
C ARG A 126 -19.93 6.42 10.67
N ASP A 127 -20.95 6.98 10.03
CA ASP A 127 -22.35 6.55 10.06
C ASP A 127 -22.78 5.72 8.85
N GLY A 128 -21.83 5.26 8.05
CA GLY A 128 -22.09 4.39 6.91
C GLY A 128 -22.56 3.01 7.36
N GLU A 129 -23.33 2.35 6.49
CA GLU A 129 -23.91 1.03 6.73
C GLU A 129 -22.83 -0.06 6.85
N ASN A 130 -21.73 0.09 6.10
CA ASN A 130 -20.64 -0.87 6.05
C ASN A 130 -19.41 -0.37 6.80
N ALA A 131 -18.51 -1.31 7.02
CA ALA A 131 -17.15 -1.08 7.44
C ALA A 131 -16.22 -1.90 6.53
N ASN A 132 -14.96 -1.55 6.49
CA ASN A 132 -13.99 -2.29 5.70
C ASN A 132 -12.63 -2.33 6.37
N SER A 133 -11.79 -3.29 5.99
CA SER A 133 -10.42 -3.40 6.43
C SER A 133 -9.57 -4.11 5.39
N ALA A 134 -8.32 -3.76 5.27
CA ALA A 134 -7.36 -4.62 4.59
C ALA A 134 -7.10 -5.89 5.42
N VAL A 135 -6.93 -7.01 4.74
CA VAL A 135 -6.40 -8.27 5.29
C VAL A 135 -5.11 -8.55 4.54
N LEU A 136 -4.00 -8.44 5.25
CA LEU A 136 -2.66 -8.45 4.69
C LEU A 136 -1.88 -9.68 5.14
N VAL A 137 -1.03 -10.19 4.25
CA VAL A 137 -0.08 -11.27 4.50
C VAL A 137 1.33 -10.73 4.25
N ASP A 138 2.27 -11.08 5.09
CA ASP A 138 3.67 -10.71 4.95
C ASP A 138 4.35 -11.44 3.79
N ILE A 139 5.10 -10.68 3.02
CA ILE A 139 5.97 -11.15 1.93
C ILE A 139 7.41 -10.88 2.36
N LYS A 140 8.21 -11.93 2.37
CA LYS A 140 9.62 -11.88 2.77
C LYS A 140 10.51 -11.75 1.53
N THR A 141 11.67 -11.15 1.70
CA THR A 141 12.68 -11.10 0.64
C THR A 141 13.12 -12.47 0.14
N THR A 142 12.99 -13.50 1.00
CA THR A 142 13.26 -14.91 0.68
C THR A 142 12.18 -15.60 -0.15
N ASP A 143 11.02 -14.95 -0.37
CA ASP A 143 9.96 -15.50 -1.22
C ASP A 143 10.29 -15.35 -2.71
N PHE A 144 11.26 -14.51 -3.04
CA PHE A 144 11.72 -14.27 -4.40
C PHE A 144 13.00 -15.01 -4.67
N ASN A 145 13.00 -15.88 -5.65
CA ASN A 145 14.20 -16.56 -6.14
C ASN A 145 14.88 -15.72 -7.23
N SER A 146 15.20 -14.48 -6.90
CA SER A 146 15.81 -13.50 -7.80
C SER A 146 16.78 -12.63 -7.04
N ASP A 147 17.89 -12.24 -7.66
CA ASP A 147 18.84 -11.27 -7.12
C ASP A 147 18.47 -9.82 -7.44
N ASP A 148 17.46 -9.60 -8.29
CA ASP A 148 16.96 -8.27 -8.64
C ASP A 148 16.33 -7.58 -7.41
N VAL A 149 16.88 -6.43 -7.06
CA VAL A 149 16.39 -5.63 -5.92
C VAL A 149 14.99 -5.06 -6.16
N LEU A 150 14.53 -4.97 -7.41
CA LEU A 150 13.22 -4.48 -7.82
C LEU A 150 12.15 -5.58 -7.92
N GLU A 151 12.49 -6.85 -7.68
CA GLU A 151 11.57 -7.98 -7.83
C GLU A 151 10.27 -7.80 -7.03
N GLY A 152 10.36 -7.32 -5.79
CA GLY A 152 9.19 -7.04 -4.97
C GLY A 152 8.25 -6.00 -5.60
N MET A 153 8.79 -5.01 -6.29
CA MET A 153 8.03 -4.00 -7.04
C MET A 153 7.29 -4.62 -8.24
N TYR A 154 7.93 -5.51 -8.98
CA TYR A 154 7.31 -6.23 -10.10
C TYR A 154 6.21 -7.17 -9.63
N PHE A 155 6.44 -7.88 -8.53
CA PHE A 155 5.43 -8.72 -7.90
C PHE A 155 4.17 -7.94 -7.50
N GLN A 156 4.34 -6.77 -6.87
CA GLN A 156 3.21 -5.90 -6.52
C GLN A 156 2.43 -5.48 -7.77
N LYS A 157 3.14 -5.06 -8.83
CA LYS A 157 2.52 -4.65 -10.08
C LYS A 157 1.73 -5.78 -10.73
N GLU A 158 2.26 -6.98 -10.76
CA GLU A 158 1.58 -8.16 -11.29
C GLU A 158 0.26 -8.44 -10.55
N LEU A 159 0.24 -8.32 -9.22
CA LEU A 159 -0.97 -8.49 -8.42
C LEU A 159 -2.01 -7.40 -8.72
N GLU A 160 -1.58 -6.15 -8.88
CA GLU A 160 -2.44 -5.02 -9.20
C GLU A 160 -3.06 -5.16 -10.60
N GLU A 161 -2.28 -5.61 -11.59
CA GLU A 161 -2.74 -5.90 -12.95
C GLU A 161 -3.74 -7.07 -12.98
N LYS A 162 -3.46 -8.14 -12.24
CA LYS A 162 -4.39 -9.27 -12.10
C LYS A 162 -5.69 -8.84 -11.43
N ALA A 163 -5.62 -8.04 -10.38
CA ALA A 163 -6.81 -7.53 -9.71
C ALA A 163 -7.65 -6.65 -10.65
N PHE A 164 -7.01 -5.80 -11.45
CA PHE A 164 -7.67 -4.98 -12.46
C PHE A 164 -8.37 -5.85 -13.53
N ALA A 165 -7.69 -6.85 -14.03
CA ALA A 165 -8.25 -7.75 -15.05
C ALA A 165 -9.47 -8.54 -14.57
N LEU A 166 -9.58 -8.80 -13.26
CA LEU A 166 -10.67 -9.55 -12.64
C LEU A 166 -11.86 -8.67 -12.22
N GLY A 167 -11.64 -7.44 -11.85
CA GLY A 167 -12.66 -6.62 -11.20
C GLY A 167 -12.67 -5.14 -11.57
N GLY A 168 -11.74 -4.71 -12.40
CA GLY A 168 -11.49 -3.34 -12.80
C GLY A 168 -12.35 -2.62 -13.68
#